data_8542f9a499b817080d71043a3557dd96
#
_entry.id   8542f9a499b817080d71043a3557dd96
#
_cell.length_a   1.000
_cell.length_b   1.000
_cell.length_c   1.000
_cell.angle_alpha   90.00
_cell.angle_beta   90.00
_cell.angle_gamma   90.00
#
_symmetry.space_group_name_H-M   'P 1'
#
loop_
_entity.id
_entity.type
_entity.pdbx_description
1 polymer ?
#
loop_
_entity_poly.entity_id
_entity_poly.type
_entity_poly.pdbx_seq_one_letter_code
_entity_poly.pdbx_strand_id
1 'polypeptide(L)'
;RDTLVSERSYGQQRQLEIALALAGAPRFILFDEPAAGLSPKERAELIEILNGLPGHIGYIIIEHDMDVALRVSESVTMMHNGRVFKEGTPAEIESDPEVQELYLGDGSHAHG
;
A
#
# COMPACT_ATOMS: atom_id res chain seq x y z
N ARG A 1 -3.40 29.28 -3.07
CA ARG A 1 -4.60 29.31 -3.78
C ARG A 1 -5.45 28.13 -3.51
N ASP A 2 -6.56 28.42 -2.88
CA ASP A 2 -7.43 27.36 -2.38
C ASP A 2 -8.01 26.51 -3.50
N THR A 3 -8.36 27.15 -4.59
CA THR A 3 -8.95 26.42 -5.70
C THR A 3 -7.99 25.36 -6.23
N LEU A 4 -6.72 25.72 -6.40
CA LEU A 4 -5.73 24.77 -6.88
C LEU A 4 -5.52 23.62 -5.89
N VAL A 5 -5.52 23.94 -4.60
CA VAL A 5 -5.38 22.89 -3.60
C VAL A 5 -6.57 21.94 -3.66
N SER A 6 -7.78 22.48 -3.75
CA SER A 6 -8.97 21.63 -3.75
C SER A 6 -9.10 20.79 -5.00
N GLU A 7 -8.45 21.21 -6.10
CA GLU A 7 -8.49 20.45 -7.34
C GLU A 7 -7.36 19.43 -7.44
N ARG A 8 -6.49 19.38 -6.45
CA ARG A 8 -5.38 18.45 -6.44
C ARG A 8 -5.87 17.02 -6.35
N SER A 9 -5.28 16.14 -7.14
CA SER A 9 -5.68 14.74 -7.15
C SER A 9 -5.31 14.06 -5.83
N TYR A 10 -5.94 12.92 -5.57
CA TYR A 10 -5.59 12.14 -4.39
C TYR A 10 -4.12 11.70 -4.42
N GLY A 11 -3.61 11.38 -5.62
CA GLY A 11 -2.22 11.02 -5.74
C GLY A 11 -1.28 12.13 -5.34
N GLN A 12 -1.59 13.36 -5.78
CA GLN A 12 -0.79 14.51 -5.40
C GLN A 12 -0.87 14.77 -3.91
N GLN A 13 -2.04 14.59 -3.32
CA GLN A 13 -2.20 14.74 -1.88
C GLN A 13 -1.38 13.71 -1.12
N ARG A 14 -1.38 12.46 -1.59
CA ARG A 14 -0.58 11.42 -0.97
C ARG A 14 0.91 11.73 -1.05
N GLN A 15 1.37 12.20 -2.22
CA GLN A 15 2.77 12.57 -2.37
C GLN A 15 3.15 13.67 -1.40
N LEU A 16 2.29 14.66 -1.23
CA LEU A 16 2.54 15.74 -0.29
C LEU A 16 2.59 15.22 1.15
N GLU A 17 1.67 14.35 1.51
CA GLU A 17 1.64 13.79 2.86
C GLU A 17 2.93 13.02 3.16
N ILE A 18 3.40 12.24 2.19
CA ILE A 18 4.63 11.49 2.37
C ILE A 18 5.82 12.45 2.49
N ALA A 19 5.87 13.47 1.65
CA ALA A 19 6.94 14.45 1.71
C ALA A 19 6.97 15.15 3.07
N LEU A 20 5.81 15.50 3.60
CA LEU A 20 5.73 16.15 4.90
C LEU A 20 6.19 15.20 6.01
N ALA A 21 5.80 13.94 5.92
CA ALA A 21 6.25 12.95 6.89
C ALA A 21 7.77 12.81 6.87
N LEU A 22 8.35 12.77 5.67
CA LEU A 22 9.79 12.62 5.54
C LEU A 22 10.55 13.86 6.00
N ALA A 23 9.92 15.03 5.90
CA ALA A 23 10.58 16.28 6.32
C ALA A 23 10.88 16.28 7.80
N GLY A 24 10.15 15.49 8.60
CA GLY A 24 10.43 15.36 10.01
C GLY A 24 11.58 14.41 10.34
N ALA A 25 12.22 13.86 9.32
CA ALA A 25 13.33 12.93 9.47
C ALA A 25 13.00 11.76 10.41
N PRO A 26 11.90 11.05 10.16
CA PRO A 26 11.48 9.98 11.06
C PRO A 26 12.36 8.74 10.88
N ARG A 27 12.36 7.89 11.89
CA ARG A 27 12.95 6.56 11.78
C ARG A 27 11.92 5.55 11.32
N PHE A 28 10.66 5.85 11.51
CA PHE A 28 9.58 4.92 11.28
C PHE A 28 8.32 5.67 10.87
N ILE A 29 7.61 5.14 9.90
CA ILE A 29 6.40 5.78 9.38
C ILE A 29 5.28 4.73 9.33
N LEU A 30 4.08 5.14 9.72
CA LEU A 30 2.89 4.32 9.56
C LEU A 30 2.04 4.94 8.45
N PHE A 31 1.76 4.14 7.43
CA PHE A 31 0.87 4.55 6.34
C PHE A 31 -0.43 3.76 6.46
N ASP A 32 -1.53 4.48 6.64
CA ASP A 32 -2.83 3.84 6.79
C ASP A 32 -3.61 3.99 5.49
N GLU A 33 -3.74 2.89 4.77
CA GLU A 33 -4.44 2.80 3.50
C GLU A 33 -4.04 3.89 2.52
N PRO A 34 -2.74 3.98 2.22
CA PRO A 34 -2.26 5.08 1.37
C PRO A 34 -2.79 5.02 -0.06
N ALA A 35 -3.28 3.87 -0.51
CA ALA A 35 -3.79 3.73 -1.87
C ALA A 35 -5.28 4.06 -1.98
N ALA A 36 -5.95 4.39 -0.87
CA ALA A 36 -7.39 4.65 -0.89
C ALA A 36 -7.71 5.82 -1.82
N GLY A 37 -8.64 5.59 -2.72
CA GLY A 37 -9.10 6.65 -3.62
C GLY A 37 -8.21 6.92 -4.81
N LEU A 38 -7.09 6.20 -4.96
CA LEU A 38 -6.17 6.46 -6.05
C LEU A 38 -6.58 5.72 -7.32
N SER A 39 -6.33 6.35 -8.46
CA SER A 39 -6.47 5.70 -9.76
C SER A 39 -5.34 4.69 -9.96
N PRO A 40 -5.45 3.80 -10.96
CA PRO A 40 -4.35 2.87 -11.24
C PRO A 40 -3.02 3.54 -11.48
N LYS A 41 -3.02 4.66 -12.19
CA LYS A 41 -1.78 5.39 -12.45
C LYS A 41 -1.21 5.95 -11.15
N GLU A 42 -2.08 6.50 -10.32
CA GLU A 42 -1.64 7.07 -9.04
C GLU A 42 -1.13 5.99 -8.10
N ARG A 43 -1.74 4.80 -8.14
CA ARG A 43 -1.24 3.68 -7.33
C ARG A 43 0.15 3.27 -7.78
N ALA A 44 0.40 3.25 -9.08
CA ALA A 44 1.73 2.92 -9.58
C ALA A 44 2.76 3.94 -9.11
N GLU A 45 2.40 5.20 -9.13
CA GLU A 45 3.28 6.25 -8.64
C GLU A 45 3.56 6.11 -7.15
N LEU A 46 2.52 5.77 -6.38
CA LEU A 46 2.68 5.55 -4.95
C LEU A 46 3.65 4.40 -4.67
N ILE A 47 3.51 3.31 -5.42
CA ILE A 47 4.40 2.16 -5.26
C ILE A 47 5.84 2.57 -5.51
N GLU A 48 6.08 3.38 -6.55
CA GLU A 48 7.43 3.85 -6.82
C GLU A 48 7.99 4.69 -5.69
N ILE A 49 7.15 5.56 -5.13
CA ILE A 49 7.58 6.42 -4.03
C ILE A 49 7.94 5.57 -2.81
N LEU A 50 7.08 4.63 -2.46
CA LEU A 50 7.32 3.80 -1.29
C LEU A 50 8.56 2.93 -1.46
N ASN A 51 8.77 2.39 -2.65
CA ASN A 51 9.95 1.57 -2.90
C ASN A 51 11.23 2.41 -2.96
N GLY A 52 11.11 3.71 -3.14
CA GLY A 52 12.25 4.61 -3.17
C GLY A 52 12.57 5.27 -1.84
N LEU A 53 11.87 4.90 -0.77
CA LEU A 53 12.16 5.50 0.53
C LEU A 53 13.56 5.13 1.00
N PRO A 54 14.22 6.03 1.74
CA PRO A 54 15.56 5.73 2.27
C PRO A 54 15.56 4.45 3.08
N GLY A 55 16.61 3.64 2.89
CA GLY A 55 16.66 2.33 3.51
C GLY A 55 16.73 2.32 5.03
N HIS A 56 17.10 3.45 5.63
CA HIS A 56 17.15 3.53 7.08
C HIS A 56 15.81 3.82 7.73
N ILE A 57 14.77 4.07 6.92
CA ILE A 57 13.44 4.34 7.43
C ILE A 57 12.65 3.04 7.38
N GLY A 58 12.14 2.63 8.54
CA GLY A 58 11.19 1.51 8.59
C GLY A 58 9.78 2.02 8.37
N TYR A 59 8.92 1.20 7.78
CA TYR A 59 7.52 1.61 7.66
C TYR A 59 6.60 0.41 7.73
N ILE A 60 5.38 0.68 8.16
CA ILE A 60 4.30 -0.29 8.15
C ILE A 60 3.19 0.31 7.29
N ILE A 61 2.62 -0.50 6.42
CA ILE A 61 1.51 -0.09 5.59
C ILE A 61 0.32 -0.95 5.97
N ILE A 62 -0.79 -0.29 6.30
CA ILE A 62 -2.07 -0.96 6.49
C ILE A 62 -2.83 -0.80 5.19
N GLU A 63 -3.11 -1.90 4.51
CA GLU A 63 -3.67 -1.83 3.17
C GLU A 63 -4.56 -3.03 2.89
N HIS A 64 -5.65 -2.81 2.20
CA HIS A 64 -6.45 -3.91 1.67
C HIS A 64 -6.30 -4.04 0.16
N ASP A 65 -5.55 -3.15 -0.46
CA ASP A 65 -5.21 -3.28 -1.87
C ASP A 65 -4.00 -4.21 -1.95
N MET A 66 -4.25 -5.46 -2.34
CA MET A 66 -3.21 -6.48 -2.34
C MET A 66 -2.08 -6.15 -3.28
N ASP A 67 -2.39 -5.52 -4.41
CA ASP A 67 -1.35 -5.18 -5.37
C ASP A 67 -0.33 -4.24 -4.74
N VAL A 68 -0.81 -3.21 -4.06
CA VAL A 68 0.09 -2.26 -3.39
C VAL A 68 0.86 -2.97 -2.27
N ALA A 69 0.14 -3.70 -1.41
CA ALA A 69 0.77 -4.33 -0.26
C ALA A 69 1.88 -5.28 -0.68
N LEU A 70 1.63 -6.09 -1.70
CA LEU A 70 2.61 -7.09 -2.12
C LEU A 70 3.81 -6.48 -2.83
N ARG A 71 3.62 -5.33 -3.47
CA ARG A 71 4.71 -4.71 -4.23
C ARG A 71 5.66 -3.87 -3.40
N VAL A 72 5.22 -3.43 -2.22
CA VAL A 72 6.03 -2.50 -1.43
C VAL A 72 6.54 -3.09 -0.12
N SER A 73 6.13 -4.30 0.23
CA SER A 73 6.43 -4.88 1.53
C SER A 73 7.49 -5.95 1.44
N GLU A 74 8.34 -6.03 2.46
CA GLU A 74 9.29 -7.14 2.60
C GLU A 74 8.65 -8.30 3.33
N SER A 75 7.70 -8.00 4.21
CA SER A 75 7.01 -8.99 5.01
C SER A 75 5.55 -8.59 5.10
N VAL A 76 4.67 -9.56 4.94
CA VAL A 76 3.24 -9.31 4.90
C VAL A 76 2.56 -10.13 5.99
N THR A 77 1.70 -9.46 6.74
CA THR A 77 0.82 -10.12 7.71
C THR A 77 -0.60 -9.87 7.23
N MET A 78 -1.31 -10.93 6.90
CA MET A 78 -2.69 -10.83 6.47
C MET A 78 -3.62 -11.14 7.61
N MET A 79 -4.64 -10.32 7.76
CA MET A 79 -5.61 -10.50 8.82
C MET A 79 -6.98 -10.78 8.24
N HIS A 80 -7.74 -11.56 8.96
CA HIS A 80 -9.11 -11.91 8.56
C HIS A 80 -9.91 -12.12 9.83
N ASN A 81 -11.03 -11.42 9.91
CA ASN A 81 -11.93 -11.51 11.08
C ASN A 81 -11.19 -11.25 12.38
N GLY A 82 -10.31 -10.25 12.38
CA GLY A 82 -9.60 -9.84 13.59
C GLY A 82 -8.47 -10.76 14.01
N ARG A 83 -8.08 -11.69 13.16
CA ARG A 83 -7.01 -12.65 13.48
C ARG A 83 -5.99 -12.68 12.37
N VAL A 84 -4.76 -13.04 12.73
CA VAL A 84 -3.73 -13.26 11.72
C VAL A 84 -4.10 -14.51 10.94
N PHE A 85 -4.21 -14.36 9.64
CA PHE A 85 -4.55 -15.44 8.73
C PHE A 85 -3.31 -16.09 8.14
N LYS A 86 -2.39 -15.28 7.64
CA LYS A 86 -1.14 -15.74 7.04
C LYS A 86 -0.06 -14.70 7.26
N GLU A 87 1.18 -15.16 7.31
CA GLU A 87 2.34 -14.28 7.36
C GLU A 87 3.41 -14.84 6.44
N GLY A 88 4.15 -13.95 5.78
CA GLY A 88 5.24 -14.39 4.92
C GLY A 88 5.73 -13.27 4.02
N THR A 89 6.63 -13.65 3.14
CA THR A 89 7.09 -12.72 2.10
C THR A 89 5.97 -12.50 1.09
N PRO A 90 6.06 -11.42 0.30
CA PRO A 90 5.07 -11.22 -0.76
C PRO A 90 4.93 -12.44 -1.68
N ALA A 91 6.06 -13.08 -2.03
CA ALA A 91 5.99 -14.23 -2.91
C ALA A 91 5.25 -15.40 -2.26
N GLU A 92 5.50 -15.62 -0.96
CA GLU A 92 4.81 -16.68 -0.24
C GLU A 92 3.32 -16.42 -0.15
N ILE A 93 2.95 -15.16 0.13
CA ILE A 93 1.55 -14.79 0.23
C ILE A 93 0.86 -14.94 -1.13
N GLU A 94 1.50 -14.46 -2.19
CA GLU A 94 0.90 -14.48 -3.51
C GLU A 94 0.67 -15.90 -4.01
N SER A 95 1.54 -16.83 -3.65
CA SER A 95 1.44 -18.21 -4.12
C SER A 95 0.63 -19.10 -3.18
N ASP A 96 0.17 -18.60 -2.06
CA ASP A 96 -0.56 -19.39 -1.08
C ASP A 96 -1.97 -19.68 -1.59
N PRO A 97 -2.38 -20.95 -1.69
CA PRO A 97 -3.70 -21.29 -2.24
C PRO A 97 -4.86 -20.72 -1.40
N GLU A 98 -4.72 -20.69 -0.09
CA GLU A 98 -5.78 -20.16 0.76
C GLU A 98 -5.93 -18.66 0.57
N VAL A 99 -4.81 -17.97 0.39
CA VAL A 99 -4.84 -16.53 0.11
C VAL A 99 -5.52 -16.29 -1.22
N GLN A 100 -5.15 -17.06 -2.24
CA GLN A 100 -5.74 -16.90 -3.56
C GLN A 100 -7.25 -17.11 -3.52
N GLU A 101 -7.69 -18.10 -2.78
CA GLU A 101 -9.11 -18.39 -2.67
C GLU A 101 -9.85 -17.28 -1.95
N LEU A 102 -9.29 -16.79 -0.85
CA LEU A 102 -9.98 -15.82 -0.01
C LEU A 102 -9.95 -14.40 -0.57
N TYR A 103 -8.84 -14.01 -1.14
CA TYR A 103 -8.64 -12.62 -1.55
C TYR A 103 -8.48 -12.43 -3.04
N LEU A 104 -7.72 -13.29 -3.69
CA LEU A 104 -7.34 -13.09 -5.08
C LEU A 104 -8.24 -13.87 -6.04
N GLY A 105 -8.78 -14.97 -5.57
CA GLY A 105 -9.67 -15.76 -6.40
C GLY A 105 -10.86 -14.98 -6.86
N ASP A 106 -11.49 -14.26 -5.93
CA ASP A 106 -12.65 -13.42 -6.26
C ASP A 106 -12.27 -12.30 -7.19
N GLY A 107 -11.11 -11.69 -6.94
CA GLY A 107 -10.62 -10.65 -7.82
C GLY A 107 -10.36 -11.15 -9.22
N SER A 108 -9.84 -12.36 -9.34
CA SER A 108 -9.62 -12.98 -10.63
C SER A 108 -10.93 -13.19 -11.37
N HIS A 109 -11.96 -13.59 -10.65
CA HIS A 109 -13.27 -13.79 -11.25
C HIS A 109 -13.83 -12.48 -11.77
N ALA A 110 -13.56 -11.40 -11.08
CA ALA A 110 -14.04 -10.11 -11.51
C ALA A 110 -13.42 -9.69 -12.84
N HIS A 111 -12.24 -10.18 -13.12
CA HIS A 111 -11.54 -9.85 -14.36
C HIS A 111 -11.85 -10.83 -15.47
N GLY A 112 -12.21 -12.01 -15.10
CA GLY A 112 -12.41 -13.07 -16.07
C GLY A 112 -13.76 -13.14 -16.60
#